data_09f40e1c3d2bc0a09e8a80cf18cc1b95
#
_entry.id   09f40e1c3d2bc0a09e8a80cf18cc1b95
#
_cell.length_a   1.000
_cell.length_b   1.000
_cell.length_c   1.000
_cell.angle_alpha   90.00
_cell.angle_beta   90.00
_cell.angle_gamma   90.00
#
_symmetry.space_group_name_H-M   'P 1'
#
loop_
_entity.id
_entity.type
_entity.pdbx_description
1 polymer ?
#
loop_
_entity_poly.entity_id
_entity_poly.type
_entity_poly.pdbx_seq_one_letter_code
_entity_poly.pdbx_strand_id
1 'polypeptide(L)'
;AARPDGDDCAEAEAFGRVVAAKLAAGGVRAIDAKRLPTVRNGMLSMWRFVRFVLGYRRSQKRHPQRVAVETSADRCTHCGRCVKLCPTGAIVAGDELHTDAAKCIRCCACVKGCPVGARSYDSPFAPVLSRNFAQRKRNLTLM
;
A
#
# COMPACT_ATOMS: atom_id res chain seq x y z
N ALA A 1 2.88 5.09 -14.55
CA ALA A 1 3.60 3.86 -14.86
C ALA A 1 3.33 2.86 -13.75
N ALA A 2 3.10 1.59 -14.12
CA ALA A 2 2.94 0.49 -13.16
C ALA A 2 4.30 0.24 -12.48
N ARG A 3 4.27 -0.03 -11.17
CA ARG A 3 5.47 -0.42 -10.41
C ARG A 3 5.29 -1.83 -9.83
N PRO A 4 6.35 -2.64 -9.76
CA PRO A 4 7.74 -2.33 -10.16
C PRO A 4 7.91 -2.24 -11.69
N ASP A 5 8.75 -1.31 -12.15
CA ASP A 5 9.19 -1.21 -13.54
C ASP A 5 10.56 -1.91 -13.75
N GLY A 6 11.06 -1.92 -14.99
CA GLY A 6 12.34 -2.58 -15.30
C GLY A 6 13.53 -2.01 -14.52
N ASP A 7 13.53 -0.70 -14.26
CA ASP A 7 14.57 -0.04 -13.47
C ASP A 7 14.51 -0.47 -12.00
N ASP A 8 13.29 -0.59 -11.44
CA ASP A 8 13.11 -1.06 -10.06
C ASP A 8 13.62 -2.50 -9.90
N CYS A 9 13.39 -3.36 -10.91
CA CYS A 9 13.90 -4.73 -10.91
C CYS A 9 15.44 -4.78 -11.01
N ALA A 10 16.03 -3.99 -11.90
CA ALA A 10 17.48 -3.91 -12.04
C ALA A 10 18.18 -3.40 -10.75
N GLU A 11 17.60 -2.40 -10.10
CA GLU A 11 18.08 -1.91 -8.79
C GLU A 11 17.99 -3.00 -7.72
N ALA A 12 16.88 -3.75 -7.67
CA ALA A 12 16.71 -4.85 -6.71
C ALA A 12 17.71 -5.98 -6.92
N GLU A 13 17.99 -6.36 -8.18
CA GLU A 13 19.00 -7.36 -8.51
C GLU A 13 20.41 -6.90 -8.16
N ALA A 14 20.75 -5.64 -8.45
CA ALA A 14 22.04 -5.07 -8.08
C ALA A 14 22.24 -5.08 -6.56
N PHE A 15 21.22 -4.71 -5.81
CA PHE A 15 21.22 -4.79 -4.36
C PHE A 15 21.42 -6.23 -3.87
N GLY A 16 20.68 -7.19 -4.44
CA GLY A 16 20.81 -8.61 -4.11
C GLY A 16 22.23 -9.16 -4.33
N ARG A 17 22.88 -8.80 -5.45
CA ARG A 17 24.27 -9.18 -5.74
C ARG A 17 25.25 -8.65 -4.67
N VAL A 18 25.08 -7.41 -4.25
CA VAL A 18 25.93 -6.79 -3.23
C VAL A 18 25.75 -7.45 -1.87
N VAL A 19 24.50 -7.75 -1.48
CA VAL A 19 24.20 -8.48 -0.25
C VAL A 19 24.84 -9.87 -0.27
N ALA A 20 24.71 -10.60 -1.38
CA ALA A 20 25.29 -11.93 -1.54
C ALA A 20 26.83 -11.88 -1.42
N ALA A 21 27.49 -10.94 -2.07
CA ALA A 21 28.94 -10.75 -1.98
C ALA A 21 29.38 -10.42 -0.55
N LYS A 22 28.64 -9.58 0.16
CA LYS A 22 28.94 -9.21 1.54
C LYS A 22 28.80 -10.40 2.50
N LEU A 23 27.79 -11.23 2.30
CA LEU A 23 27.59 -12.45 3.08
C LEU A 23 28.70 -13.48 2.82
N ALA A 24 29.09 -13.66 1.55
CA ALA A 24 30.19 -14.56 1.16
C ALA A 24 31.55 -14.14 1.76
N ALA A 25 31.78 -12.84 1.92
CA ALA A 25 33.00 -12.30 2.54
C ALA A 25 33.04 -12.47 4.08
N GLY A 26 31.96 -12.98 4.71
CA GLY A 26 31.92 -13.29 6.14
C GLY A 26 31.89 -12.08 7.09
N GLY A 27 31.70 -10.87 6.53
CA GLY A 27 31.72 -9.62 7.31
C GLY A 27 30.33 -8.98 7.44
N VAL A 28 29.50 -9.46 8.36
CA VAL A 28 28.23 -8.78 8.64
C VAL A 28 28.45 -7.65 9.64
N ARG A 29 28.55 -6.42 9.14
CA ARG A 29 28.66 -5.22 9.99
C ARG A 29 27.29 -4.55 10.07
N ALA A 30 26.84 -4.26 11.28
CA ALA A 30 25.60 -3.50 11.49
C ALA A 30 25.74 -2.09 10.87
N ILE A 31 24.72 -1.68 10.12
CA ILE A 31 24.68 -0.35 9.52
C ILE A 31 24.06 0.63 10.53
N ASP A 32 24.73 1.74 10.75
CA ASP A 32 24.19 2.81 11.58
C ASP A 32 23.06 3.53 10.81
N ALA A 33 21.81 3.32 11.24
CA ALA A 33 20.63 3.93 10.65
C ALA A 33 20.69 5.48 10.66
N LYS A 34 21.49 6.11 11.50
CA LYS A 34 21.69 7.57 11.53
C LYS A 34 22.41 8.09 10.29
N ARG A 35 23.12 7.22 9.56
CA ARG A 35 23.79 7.56 8.30
C ARG A 35 22.83 7.65 7.12
N LEU A 36 21.58 7.19 7.26
CA LEU A 36 20.58 7.33 6.20
C LEU A 36 20.25 8.82 6.00
N PRO A 37 20.45 9.36 4.79
CA PRO A 37 20.06 10.74 4.52
C PRO A 37 18.54 10.87 4.67
N THR A 38 18.12 11.78 5.52
CA THR A 38 16.71 12.09 5.70
C THR A 38 16.17 12.77 4.44
N VAL A 39 15.29 12.08 3.73
CA VAL A 39 14.61 12.69 2.57
C VAL A 39 13.58 13.67 3.11
N ARG A 40 13.89 14.97 3.04
CA ARG A 40 12.97 16.03 3.45
C ARG A 40 11.90 16.24 2.38
N ASN A 41 10.65 16.03 2.75
CA ASN A 41 9.53 16.48 1.93
C ASN A 41 9.41 18.01 2.03
N GLY A 42 8.92 18.65 0.96
CA GLY A 42 8.70 20.10 0.99
C GLY A 42 7.76 20.50 2.14
N MET A 43 8.10 21.58 2.84
CA MET A 43 7.37 22.05 4.03
C MET A 43 5.88 22.29 3.74
N LEU A 44 5.57 22.82 2.55
CA LEU A 44 4.19 23.07 2.11
C LEU A 44 3.40 21.78 1.91
N SER A 45 4.03 20.74 1.34
CA SER A 45 3.39 19.42 1.14
C SER A 45 3.10 18.75 2.49
N MET A 46 4.02 18.84 3.41
CA MET A 46 3.84 18.34 4.77
C MET A 46 2.72 19.08 5.51
N TRP A 47 2.69 20.41 5.43
CA TRP A 47 1.63 21.20 6.06
C TRP A 47 0.24 20.87 5.50
N ARG A 48 0.11 20.76 4.18
CA ARG A 48 -1.15 20.33 3.52
C ARG A 48 -1.60 18.95 3.97
N PHE A 49 -0.66 18.01 4.06
CA PHE A 49 -0.94 16.66 4.53
C PHE A 49 -1.40 16.64 5.98
N VAL A 50 -0.69 17.32 6.87
CA VAL A 50 -1.07 17.43 8.31
C VAL A 50 -2.45 18.05 8.46
N ARG A 51 -2.74 19.13 7.73
CA ARG A 51 -4.06 19.78 7.75
C ARG A 51 -5.17 18.81 7.29
N PHE A 52 -4.91 18.04 6.25
CA PHE A 52 -5.84 17.03 5.79
C PHE A 52 -6.07 15.95 6.86
N VAL A 53 -5.02 15.40 7.45
CA VAL A 53 -5.11 14.36 8.48
C VAL A 53 -5.90 14.85 9.70
N LEU A 54 -5.64 16.07 10.15
CA LEU A 54 -6.38 16.66 11.28
C LEU A 54 -7.87 16.85 10.94
N GLY A 55 -8.17 17.35 9.75
CA GLY A 55 -9.54 17.47 9.25
C GLY A 55 -10.26 16.12 9.15
N TYR A 56 -9.57 15.12 8.58
CA TYR A 56 -10.09 13.76 8.47
C TYR A 56 -10.36 13.13 9.85
N ARG A 57 -9.42 13.25 10.80
CA ARG A 57 -9.62 12.75 12.17
C ARG A 57 -10.81 13.43 12.87
N ARG A 58 -10.99 14.74 12.66
CA ARG A 58 -12.13 15.49 13.23
C ARG A 58 -13.45 15.03 12.60
N SER A 59 -13.48 14.82 11.28
CA SER A 59 -14.63 14.28 10.56
C SER A 59 -14.98 12.87 11.05
N GLN A 60 -14.00 11.98 11.19
CA GLN A 60 -14.21 10.62 11.68
C GLN A 60 -14.71 10.55 13.12
N LYS A 61 -14.37 11.53 13.98
CA LYS A 61 -14.94 11.62 15.32
C LYS A 61 -16.42 12.01 15.32
N ARG A 62 -16.84 12.84 14.36
CA ARG A 62 -18.24 13.29 14.25
C ARG A 62 -19.11 12.30 13.47
N HIS A 63 -18.55 11.75 12.40
CA HIS A 63 -19.23 10.86 11.46
C HIS A 63 -18.28 9.70 11.13
N PRO A 64 -18.25 8.63 11.97
CA PRO A 64 -17.36 7.50 11.73
C PRO A 64 -17.80 6.74 10.48
N GLN A 65 -17.10 6.94 9.39
CA GLN A 65 -17.31 6.21 8.13
C GLN A 65 -16.30 5.06 8.07
N ARG A 66 -16.82 3.84 8.02
CA ARG A 66 -16.00 2.65 7.75
C ARG A 66 -16.06 2.37 6.26
N VAL A 67 -15.05 2.85 5.53
CA VAL A 67 -14.90 2.57 4.11
C VAL A 67 -14.42 1.12 3.97
N ALA A 68 -15.24 0.29 3.34
CA ALA A 68 -14.87 -1.09 2.98
C ALA A 68 -14.52 -1.18 1.50
N VAL A 69 -14.03 -2.35 1.09
CA VAL A 69 -13.85 -2.67 -0.33
C VAL A 69 -15.22 -2.84 -0.98
N GLU A 70 -15.44 -2.16 -2.09
CA GLU A 70 -16.65 -2.25 -2.89
C GLU A 70 -16.51 -3.32 -3.98
N THR A 71 -17.65 -3.90 -4.39
CA THR A 71 -17.70 -4.93 -5.44
C THR A 71 -18.71 -4.51 -6.51
N SER A 72 -18.26 -4.45 -7.76
CA SER A 72 -19.16 -4.26 -8.92
C SER A 72 -19.88 -5.58 -9.21
N ALA A 73 -21.20 -5.59 -9.07
CA ALA A 73 -22.03 -6.75 -9.33
C ALA A 73 -21.92 -7.20 -10.80
N ASP A 74 -21.88 -6.24 -11.74
CA ASP A 74 -21.83 -6.51 -13.19
C ASP A 74 -20.55 -7.25 -13.63
N ARG A 75 -19.47 -7.08 -12.88
CA ARG A 75 -18.18 -7.73 -13.19
C ARG A 75 -17.91 -8.95 -12.34
N CYS A 76 -18.62 -9.14 -11.25
CA CYS A 76 -18.38 -10.23 -10.33
C CYS A 76 -18.83 -11.58 -10.92
N THR A 77 -17.92 -12.54 -11.00
CA THR A 77 -18.20 -13.89 -11.47
C THR A 77 -18.46 -14.90 -10.35
N HIS A 78 -18.58 -14.46 -9.12
CA HIS A 78 -18.79 -15.27 -7.91
C HIS A 78 -17.78 -16.42 -7.76
N CYS A 79 -16.54 -16.24 -8.20
CA CYS A 79 -15.49 -17.28 -8.19
C CYS A 79 -14.94 -17.61 -6.78
N GLY A 80 -15.38 -16.94 -5.74
CA GLY A 80 -14.98 -17.17 -4.34
C GLY A 80 -13.52 -16.87 -4.00
N ARG A 81 -12.71 -16.37 -4.94
CA ARG A 81 -11.28 -16.09 -4.71
C ARG A 81 -11.05 -15.04 -3.64
N CYS A 82 -11.88 -14.00 -3.59
CA CYS A 82 -11.82 -12.95 -2.59
C CYS A 82 -12.12 -13.45 -1.17
N VAL A 83 -12.98 -14.46 -1.03
CA VAL A 83 -13.26 -15.12 0.26
C VAL A 83 -12.00 -15.81 0.77
N LYS A 84 -11.33 -16.60 -0.10
CA LYS A 84 -10.09 -17.33 0.25
C LYS A 84 -8.92 -16.41 0.60
N LEU A 85 -8.87 -15.22 -0.03
CA LEU A 85 -7.80 -14.26 0.17
C LEU A 85 -8.04 -13.34 1.38
N CYS A 86 -9.23 -13.34 1.97
CA CYS A 86 -9.55 -12.45 3.07
C CYS A 86 -9.02 -12.99 4.40
N PRO A 87 -7.99 -12.37 5.02
CA PRO A 87 -7.40 -12.90 6.24
C PRO A 87 -8.31 -12.75 7.47
N THR A 88 -9.33 -11.90 7.39
CA THR A 88 -10.23 -11.60 8.53
C THR A 88 -11.64 -12.18 8.34
N GLY A 89 -11.89 -12.90 7.24
CA GLY A 89 -13.22 -13.42 6.95
C GLY A 89 -14.29 -12.33 6.76
N ALA A 90 -13.88 -11.15 6.29
CA ALA A 90 -14.81 -10.04 6.03
C ALA A 90 -15.71 -10.25 4.80
N ILE A 91 -15.49 -11.32 4.04
CA ILE A 91 -16.27 -11.69 2.85
C ILE A 91 -16.70 -13.14 3.03
N VAL A 92 -18.01 -13.38 2.88
CA VAL A 92 -18.61 -14.69 3.08
C VAL A 92 -18.82 -15.39 1.74
N ALA A 93 -18.65 -16.71 1.71
CA ALA A 93 -18.94 -17.51 0.52
C ALA A 93 -20.45 -17.47 0.22
N GLY A 94 -20.80 -17.24 -1.05
CA GLY A 94 -22.19 -17.05 -1.48
C GLY A 94 -22.68 -15.60 -1.38
N ASP A 95 -21.97 -14.71 -0.69
CA ASP A 95 -22.22 -13.28 -0.61
C ASP A 95 -20.95 -12.47 -0.91
N GLU A 96 -20.33 -12.76 -2.06
CA GLU A 96 -19.09 -12.11 -2.47
C GLU A 96 -19.24 -10.62 -2.78
N LEU A 97 -20.47 -10.16 -3.01
CA LEU A 97 -20.75 -8.76 -3.29
C LEU A 97 -20.62 -7.89 -2.05
N HIS A 98 -20.92 -8.45 -0.90
CA HIS A 98 -20.87 -7.74 0.37
C HIS A 98 -19.51 -7.90 1.07
N THR A 99 -19.05 -6.83 1.71
CA THR A 99 -17.84 -6.84 2.54
C THR A 99 -18.17 -6.26 3.90
N ASP A 100 -18.02 -7.06 4.96
CA ASP A 100 -18.21 -6.60 6.34
C ASP A 100 -17.17 -5.53 6.70
N ALA A 101 -17.60 -4.28 6.76
CA ALA A 101 -16.75 -3.13 7.06
C ALA A 101 -16.16 -3.15 8.48
N ALA A 102 -16.77 -3.91 9.41
CA ALA A 102 -16.27 -4.05 10.77
C ALA A 102 -15.06 -4.99 10.84
N LYS A 103 -15.06 -6.04 10.01
CA LYS A 103 -13.96 -7.01 9.91
C LYS A 103 -12.89 -6.61 8.90
N CYS A 104 -13.21 -5.74 7.94
CA CYS A 104 -12.31 -5.37 6.85
C CYS A 104 -11.14 -4.52 7.36
N ILE A 105 -9.92 -5.06 7.28
CA ILE A 105 -8.67 -4.35 7.62
C ILE A 105 -8.09 -3.55 6.44
N ARG A 106 -8.76 -3.51 5.31
CA ARG A 106 -8.38 -2.74 4.10
C ARG A 106 -7.02 -3.13 3.51
N CYS A 107 -6.65 -4.39 3.61
CA CYS A 107 -5.38 -4.90 3.08
C CYS A 107 -5.33 -4.98 1.54
N CYS A 108 -6.47 -4.82 0.87
CA CYS A 108 -6.62 -4.90 -0.59
C CYS A 108 -6.21 -6.24 -1.24
N ALA A 109 -6.04 -7.32 -0.47
CA ALA A 109 -5.72 -8.63 -1.02
C ALA A 109 -6.80 -9.13 -2.00
N CYS A 110 -8.08 -8.93 -1.63
CA CYS A 110 -9.23 -9.28 -2.49
C CYS A 110 -9.33 -8.39 -3.75
N VAL A 111 -8.87 -7.13 -3.69
CA VAL A 111 -8.83 -6.21 -4.85
C VAL A 111 -7.77 -6.67 -5.84
N LYS A 112 -6.54 -6.89 -5.36
CA LYS A 112 -5.41 -7.33 -6.20
C LYS A 112 -5.58 -8.76 -6.73
N GLY A 113 -6.25 -9.61 -5.97
CA GLY A 113 -6.47 -11.01 -6.34
C GLY A 113 -7.71 -11.26 -7.18
N CYS A 114 -8.53 -10.24 -7.48
CA CYS A 114 -9.72 -10.40 -8.31
C CYS A 114 -9.34 -10.52 -9.79
N PRO A 115 -9.59 -11.67 -10.45
CA PRO A 115 -9.14 -11.90 -11.83
C PRO A 115 -9.87 -11.01 -12.85
N VAL A 116 -11.09 -10.59 -12.52
CA VAL A 116 -11.92 -9.74 -13.40
C VAL A 116 -11.95 -8.28 -12.94
N GLY A 117 -11.17 -7.90 -11.94
CA GLY A 117 -11.11 -6.52 -11.43
C GLY A 117 -12.46 -6.00 -10.92
N ALA A 118 -13.33 -6.89 -10.41
CA ALA A 118 -14.65 -6.50 -9.91
C ALA A 118 -14.60 -5.77 -8.55
N ARG A 119 -13.47 -5.78 -7.86
CA ARG A 119 -13.33 -5.17 -6.53
C ARG A 119 -12.46 -3.93 -6.59
N SER A 120 -12.90 -2.87 -5.89
CA SER A 120 -12.21 -1.60 -5.78
C SER A 120 -12.15 -1.11 -4.33
N TYR A 121 -11.16 -0.29 -4.05
CA TYR A 121 -11.04 0.39 -2.77
C TYR A 121 -10.58 1.82 -2.99
N ASP A 122 -11.45 2.78 -2.71
CA ASP A 122 -11.15 4.19 -2.81
C ASP A 122 -10.68 4.74 -1.46
N SER A 123 -9.36 4.89 -1.34
CA SER A 123 -8.76 5.45 -0.14
C SER A 123 -8.92 6.98 -0.14
N PRO A 124 -9.47 7.60 0.92
CA PRO A 124 -9.53 9.05 1.04
C PRO A 124 -8.15 9.72 1.09
N PHE A 125 -7.11 8.93 1.36
CA PHE A 125 -5.72 9.41 1.37
C PHE A 125 -5.06 9.41 -0.01
N ALA A 126 -5.53 8.58 -0.96
CA ALA A 126 -4.89 8.40 -2.26
C ALA A 126 -4.70 9.73 -3.04
N PRO A 127 -5.72 10.59 -3.22
CA PRO A 127 -5.56 11.84 -3.95
C PRO A 127 -4.64 12.84 -3.24
N VAL A 128 -4.60 12.82 -1.92
CA VAL A 128 -3.73 13.72 -1.13
C VAL A 128 -2.29 13.26 -1.18
N LEU A 129 -2.07 11.94 -1.08
CA LEU A 129 -0.73 11.35 -1.19
C LEU A 129 -0.15 11.53 -2.60
N SER A 130 -0.92 11.27 -3.64
CA SER A 130 -0.47 11.46 -5.02
C SER A 130 -0.13 12.92 -5.32
N ARG A 131 -0.93 13.88 -4.87
CA ARG A 131 -0.66 15.30 -5.07
C ARG A 131 0.61 15.80 -4.36
N ASN A 132 0.85 15.34 -3.14
CA ASN A 132 1.91 15.89 -2.28
C ASN A 132 3.21 15.07 -2.31
N PHE A 133 3.17 13.78 -2.66
CA PHE A 133 4.29 12.85 -2.51
C PHE A 133 4.54 11.95 -3.75
N ALA A 134 3.98 12.30 -4.90
CA ALA A 134 4.13 11.51 -6.14
C ALA A 134 5.54 11.55 -6.77
N GLN A 135 6.43 12.40 -6.25
CA GLN A 135 7.79 12.47 -6.79
C GLN A 135 8.55 11.16 -6.55
N ARG A 136 9.10 10.62 -7.62
CA ARG A 136 10.00 9.46 -7.54
C ARG A 136 11.23 9.84 -6.74
N LYS A 137 11.46 9.16 -5.63
CA LYS A 137 12.67 9.29 -4.82
C LYS A 137 13.62 8.17 -5.22
N ARG A 138 14.91 8.48 -5.33
CA ARG A 138 15.94 7.48 -5.55
C ARG A 138 15.98 6.54 -4.34
N ASN A 139 16.13 5.26 -4.61
CA ASN A 139 16.44 4.29 -3.58
C ASN A 139 17.83 4.58 -3.02
N LEU A 140 17.96 4.56 -1.70
CA LEU A 140 19.22 4.80 -1.02
C LEU A 140 19.67 3.47 -0.42
N THR A 141 20.81 2.98 -0.86
CA THR A 141 21.43 1.76 -0.35
C THR A 141 22.67 2.14 0.43
N LEU A 142 22.71 1.78 1.71
CA LEU A 142 23.91 1.83 2.53
C LEU A 142 24.56 0.44 2.54
N MET A 143 25.85 0.42 2.27
CA MET A 143 26.66 -0.80 2.27
C MET A 143 27.79 -0.71 3.26
#